data_2f0989fe493e0482e4e8819fdaac9573
#
_entry.id   2f0989fe493e0482e4e8819fdaac9573
#
_cell.length_a   1.000
_cell.length_b   1.000
_cell.length_c   1.000
_cell.angle_alpha   90.00
_cell.angle_beta   90.00
_cell.angle_gamma   90.00
#
_symmetry.space_group_name_H-M   'P 1'
#
loop_
_entity.id
_entity.type
_entity.pdbx_description
1 polymer ?
#
loop_
_entity_poly.entity_id
_entity_poly.type
_entity_poly.pdbx_seq_one_letter_code
_entity_poly.pdbx_strand_id
1 'polypeptide(L)'
;METKISCKEATLADNASDILKSTTADNILTVPEEGITVTGILIGGQPQGVEWNFEPASSATFDHTIYDQEMNNGIAAKKSVTDPNYTLVLDNKNSSTADPKQSMVYVTVELENNMGDFYGAEGLIPKGSRFYLVGQLDPNASTATKPSGDPIDRVFVKDHTTVANFTITSLKKAYNHIPDLRTSKINVGLAVDLSWQKGITFDVEL
;
A
#
# COMPACT_ATOMS: atom_id res chain seq x y z
N MET A 1 8.16 -7.00 -2.54
CA MET A 1 7.61 -5.71 -3.03
C MET A 1 8.41 -4.58 -2.43
N GLU A 2 8.81 -3.63 -3.24
CA GLU A 2 9.38 -2.36 -2.79
C GLU A 2 8.26 -1.33 -2.75
N THR A 3 8.18 -0.57 -1.66
CA THR A 3 7.14 0.44 -1.45
C THR A 3 7.77 1.75 -1.02
N LYS A 4 7.41 2.81 -1.68
CA LYS A 4 7.73 4.18 -1.30
C LYS A 4 6.45 4.99 -1.18
N ILE A 5 6.36 5.77 -0.11
CA ILE A 5 5.19 6.61 0.17
C ILE A 5 5.66 8.06 0.15
N SER A 6 4.90 8.92 -0.49
CA SER A 6 5.15 10.35 -0.53
C SER A 6 3.88 11.13 -0.18
N CYS A 7 4.06 12.28 0.43
CA CYS A 7 2.99 13.24 0.68
C CYS A 7 3.60 14.64 0.74
N LYS A 8 3.14 15.51 -0.14
CA LYS A 8 3.47 16.92 -0.07
C LYS A 8 2.25 17.73 0.33
N GLU A 9 1.13 17.41 -0.27
CA GLU A 9 -0.14 18.06 -0.03
C GLU A 9 -1.24 17.01 0.05
N ALA A 10 -2.17 17.17 0.98
CA ALA A 10 -3.31 16.26 1.14
C ALA A 10 -4.60 17.03 1.38
N THR A 11 -5.69 16.54 0.81
CA THR A 11 -7.03 17.10 1.01
C THR A 11 -7.55 16.72 2.39
N LEU A 12 -8.03 17.70 3.15
CA LEU A 12 -8.70 17.52 4.44
C LEU A 12 -10.21 17.55 4.29
N ALA A 13 -10.92 16.95 5.24
CA ALA A 13 -12.35 17.16 5.38
C ALA A 13 -12.66 18.60 5.80
N ASP A 14 -13.83 19.13 5.40
CA ASP A 14 -14.23 20.52 5.65
C ASP A 14 -14.28 20.87 7.15
N ASN A 15 -14.54 19.88 8.00
CA ASN A 15 -14.59 20.01 9.46
C ASN A 15 -13.29 19.62 10.16
N ALA A 16 -12.15 19.56 9.44
CA ALA A 16 -10.85 19.38 10.07
C ALA A 16 -10.56 20.48 11.09
N SER A 17 -9.76 20.16 12.13
CA SER A 17 -9.45 21.12 13.18
C SER A 17 -8.72 22.36 12.63
N ASP A 18 -8.91 23.51 13.28
CA ASP A 18 -8.31 24.78 12.86
C ASP A 18 -6.78 24.75 12.84
N ILE A 19 -6.17 23.87 13.63
CA ILE A 19 -4.71 23.64 13.65
C ILE A 19 -4.20 23.14 12.30
N LEU A 20 -5.01 22.32 11.61
CA LEU A 20 -4.66 21.79 10.29
C LEU A 20 -5.20 22.64 9.15
N LYS A 21 -6.06 23.59 9.44
CA LYS A 21 -6.58 24.55 8.47
C LYS A 21 -5.65 25.73 8.16
N SER A 22 -4.39 25.68 8.50
CA SER A 22 -3.40 26.67 8.04
C SER A 22 -3.12 26.59 6.54
N THR A 23 -4.16 26.52 5.73
CA THR A 23 -4.15 25.91 4.43
C THR A 23 -4.71 26.85 3.39
N THR A 24 -4.38 26.57 2.18
CA THR A 24 -4.92 27.17 0.96
C THR A 24 -6.44 27.04 0.90
N ALA A 25 -7.08 27.79 0.03
CA ALA A 25 -8.53 27.95 -0.10
C ALA A 25 -9.34 26.65 -0.30
N ASP A 26 -8.69 25.52 -0.60
CA ASP A 26 -9.34 24.26 -0.96
C ASP A 26 -9.19 23.15 0.09
N ASN A 27 -8.94 23.49 1.35
CA ASN A 27 -8.67 22.49 2.41
C ASN A 27 -7.52 21.52 2.05
N ILE A 28 -6.50 22.04 1.40
CA ILE A 28 -5.27 21.30 1.10
C ILE A 28 -4.26 21.60 2.19
N LEU A 29 -3.81 20.56 2.87
CA LEU A 29 -2.77 20.62 3.89
C LEU A 29 -1.40 20.36 3.26
N THR A 30 -0.46 21.26 3.48
CA THR A 30 0.95 20.95 3.27
C THR A 30 1.42 20.10 4.44
N VAL A 31 1.77 18.83 4.18
CA VAL A 31 2.20 17.90 5.20
C VAL A 31 3.68 18.18 5.53
N PRO A 32 4.01 18.49 6.81
CA PRO A 32 5.40 18.61 7.24
C PRO A 32 6.14 17.29 7.07
N GLU A 33 7.46 17.33 6.90
CA GLU A 33 8.29 16.13 6.72
C GLU A 33 8.08 15.09 7.83
N GLU A 34 7.94 15.55 9.08
CA GLU A 34 7.70 14.69 10.24
C GLU A 34 6.20 14.57 10.61
N GLY A 35 5.31 15.08 9.76
CA GLY A 35 3.87 15.14 10.05
C GLY A 35 3.18 13.79 10.03
N ILE A 36 3.69 12.85 9.24
CA ILE A 36 3.17 11.49 9.11
C ILE A 36 4.34 10.52 9.10
N THR A 37 4.22 9.44 9.86
CA THR A 37 5.24 8.39 9.93
C THR A 37 4.63 7.06 9.47
N VAL A 38 5.32 6.32 8.61
CA VAL A 38 4.94 4.96 8.22
C VAL A 38 5.25 4.02 9.38
N THR A 39 4.26 3.23 9.79
CA THR A 39 4.40 2.27 10.91
C THR A 39 4.15 0.83 10.46
N GLY A 40 3.59 0.62 9.29
CA GLY A 40 3.37 -0.72 8.75
C GLY A 40 2.68 -0.71 7.39
N ILE A 41 2.60 -1.88 6.81
CA ILE A 41 1.90 -2.11 5.54
C ILE A 41 1.17 -3.45 5.59
N LEU A 42 -0.07 -3.46 5.12
CA LEU A 42 -0.88 -4.66 4.95
C LEU A 42 -1.07 -4.89 3.45
N ILE A 43 -0.66 -6.05 2.97
CA ILE A 43 -0.71 -6.39 1.55
C ILE A 43 -1.68 -7.56 1.37
N GLY A 44 -2.82 -7.28 0.76
CA GLY A 44 -3.84 -8.29 0.43
C GLY A 44 -3.47 -9.12 -0.79
N GLY A 45 -4.38 -10.02 -1.17
CA GLY A 45 -4.24 -10.82 -2.39
C GLY A 45 -3.13 -11.85 -2.34
N GLN A 46 -2.74 -12.30 -1.14
CA GLN A 46 -1.73 -13.34 -0.96
C GLN A 46 -2.34 -14.73 -0.96
N PRO A 47 -1.70 -15.75 -1.56
CA PRO A 47 -2.21 -17.11 -1.58
C PRO A 47 -2.16 -17.74 -0.19
N GLN A 48 -3.19 -18.54 0.14
CA GLN A 48 -3.23 -19.33 1.38
C GLN A 48 -2.23 -20.47 1.43
N GLY A 49 -1.80 -20.96 0.30
CA GLY A 49 -0.86 -22.07 0.22
C GLY A 49 0.03 -21.95 -1.00
N VAL A 50 1.25 -22.45 -0.86
CA VAL A 50 2.25 -22.50 -1.92
C VAL A 50 2.81 -23.90 -2.07
N GLU A 51 3.21 -24.22 -3.28
CA GLU A 51 3.97 -25.41 -3.60
C GLU A 51 5.44 -25.25 -3.14
N TRP A 52 6.22 -26.34 -3.22
CA TRP A 52 7.62 -26.32 -2.81
C TRP A 52 8.50 -25.29 -3.58
N ASN A 53 8.08 -24.87 -4.75
CA ASN A 53 8.74 -23.89 -5.59
C ASN A 53 8.22 -22.46 -5.39
N PHE A 54 7.45 -22.21 -4.30
CA PHE A 54 6.81 -20.95 -3.96
C PHE A 54 5.75 -20.43 -4.95
N GLU A 55 5.29 -21.26 -5.87
CA GLU A 55 4.10 -20.95 -6.67
C GLU A 55 2.83 -21.20 -5.86
N PRO A 56 1.75 -20.46 -6.10
CA PRO A 56 0.48 -20.73 -5.46
C PRO A 56 0.02 -22.16 -5.70
N ALA A 57 -0.42 -22.84 -4.64
CA ALA A 57 -1.02 -24.16 -4.78
C ALA A 57 -2.26 -24.10 -5.70
N SER A 58 -2.54 -25.17 -6.41
CA SER A 58 -3.65 -25.23 -7.38
C SER A 58 -5.02 -24.96 -6.76
N SER A 59 -5.18 -25.18 -5.45
CA SER A 59 -6.39 -24.90 -4.67
C SER A 59 -6.29 -23.64 -3.82
N ALA A 60 -5.24 -22.83 -3.97
CA ALA A 60 -5.04 -21.65 -3.13
C ALA A 60 -6.15 -20.61 -3.36
N THR A 61 -6.65 -20.04 -2.27
CA THR A 61 -7.42 -18.80 -2.29
C THR A 61 -6.47 -17.63 -2.09
N PHE A 62 -6.86 -16.43 -2.53
CA PHE A 62 -6.02 -15.23 -2.50
C PHE A 62 -6.60 -14.17 -1.55
N ASP A 63 -7.06 -14.61 -0.42
CA ASP A 63 -7.70 -13.79 0.62
C ASP A 63 -6.82 -13.52 1.83
N HIS A 64 -5.57 -14.01 1.82
CA HIS A 64 -4.60 -13.71 2.86
C HIS A 64 -4.01 -12.31 2.73
N THR A 65 -3.66 -11.75 3.89
CA THR A 65 -3.01 -10.47 4.00
C THR A 65 -1.70 -10.63 4.77
N ILE A 66 -0.61 -10.15 4.19
CA ILE A 66 0.65 -9.99 4.90
C ILE A 66 0.58 -8.67 5.65
N TYR A 67 0.93 -8.69 6.93
CA TYR A 67 1.13 -7.48 7.73
C TYR A 67 2.61 -7.37 8.10
N ASP A 68 3.27 -6.38 7.52
CA ASP A 68 4.67 -6.07 7.77
C ASP A 68 4.76 -4.82 8.63
N GLN A 69 5.22 -5.00 9.86
CA GLN A 69 5.51 -3.92 10.81
C GLN A 69 7.02 -3.82 10.97
N GLU A 70 7.62 -2.76 10.53
CA GLU A 70 9.05 -2.51 10.75
C GLU A 70 9.48 -2.45 12.22
N MET A 71 8.53 -2.34 13.11
CA MET A 71 8.76 -2.29 14.55
C MET A 71 9.14 -3.64 15.18
N ASN A 72 9.00 -4.76 14.45
CA ASN A 72 9.22 -6.10 15.02
C ASN A 72 10.68 -6.44 15.30
N ASN A 73 11.63 -5.61 14.89
CA ASN A 73 13.05 -5.84 15.16
C ASN A 73 13.54 -5.22 16.48
N GLY A 74 12.65 -4.79 17.35
CA GLY A 74 13.01 -4.17 18.64
C GLY A 74 13.67 -2.80 18.52
N ILE A 75 13.89 -2.32 17.31
CA ILE A 75 14.42 -1.00 17.01
C ILE A 75 13.27 -0.21 16.42
N ALA A 76 12.65 0.61 17.25
CA ALA A 76 11.56 1.49 16.87
C ALA A 76 12.04 2.69 16.03
N ALA A 77 12.74 2.42 14.94
CA ALA A 77 13.04 3.45 13.96
C ALA A 77 11.78 3.64 13.11
N LYS A 78 10.96 4.60 13.49
CA LYS A 78 9.86 5.07 12.64
C LYS A 78 10.47 5.59 11.34
N LYS A 79 10.03 5.05 10.20
CA LYS A 79 10.46 5.56 8.91
C LYS A 79 9.64 6.79 8.52
N SER A 80 10.26 7.71 7.85
CA SER A 80 9.55 8.81 7.21
C SER A 80 8.72 8.29 6.04
N VAL A 81 7.74 9.09 5.60
CA VAL A 81 6.89 8.74 4.45
C VAL A 81 7.69 8.61 3.13
N THR A 82 8.91 9.13 3.09
CA THR A 82 9.77 9.10 1.89
C THR A 82 10.72 7.91 1.84
N ASP A 83 10.91 7.20 2.97
CA ASP A 83 11.80 6.06 3.02
C ASP A 83 11.16 4.84 2.35
N PRO A 84 11.93 4.07 1.55
CA PRO A 84 11.41 2.85 0.97
C PRO A 84 11.18 1.77 2.03
N ASN A 85 10.12 1.01 1.89
CA ASN A 85 9.87 -0.22 2.64
C ASN A 85 9.96 -1.44 1.73
N TYR A 86 10.49 -2.54 2.24
CA TYR A 86 10.66 -3.78 1.49
C TYR A 86 9.93 -4.91 2.20
N THR A 87 8.95 -5.49 1.53
CA THR A 87 8.14 -6.60 2.06
C THR A 87 8.24 -7.81 1.15
N LEU A 88 8.44 -8.98 1.74
CA LEU A 88 8.36 -10.24 1.01
C LEU A 88 6.89 -10.54 0.68
N VAL A 89 6.62 -10.76 -0.60
CA VAL A 89 5.30 -11.12 -1.11
C VAL A 89 5.40 -12.39 -1.94
N LEU A 90 4.29 -13.13 -2.03
CA LEU A 90 4.19 -14.34 -2.85
C LEU A 90 3.60 -14.00 -4.23
N ASP A 91 3.93 -14.83 -5.22
CA ASP A 91 3.29 -14.76 -6.54
C ASP A 91 1.78 -14.90 -6.38
N ASN A 92 1.01 -14.02 -7.01
CA ASN A 92 -0.45 -14.06 -6.96
C ASN A 92 -1.07 -14.60 -8.27
N LYS A 93 -0.34 -15.50 -8.94
CA LYS A 93 -0.83 -16.21 -10.12
C LYS A 93 -2.05 -17.05 -9.76
N ASN A 94 -3.19 -16.67 -10.30
CA ASN A 94 -4.41 -17.44 -10.17
C ASN A 94 -4.56 -18.38 -11.36
N SER A 95 -4.73 -19.67 -11.10
CA SER A 95 -5.03 -20.65 -12.14
C SER A 95 -6.45 -20.54 -12.69
N SER A 96 -7.34 -19.83 -12.00
CA SER A 96 -8.71 -19.57 -12.42
C SER A 96 -8.80 -18.20 -13.11
N THR A 97 -8.86 -18.21 -14.42
CA THR A 97 -9.00 -17.00 -15.26
C THR A 97 -10.38 -16.32 -15.17
N ALA A 98 -11.24 -16.78 -14.27
CA ALA A 98 -12.67 -16.44 -14.28
C ALA A 98 -13.04 -15.17 -13.49
N ASP A 99 -12.20 -14.66 -12.60
CA ASP A 99 -12.54 -13.47 -11.80
C ASP A 99 -11.52 -12.34 -11.97
N PRO A 100 -11.90 -11.26 -12.74
CA PRO A 100 -11.04 -10.08 -12.88
C PRO A 100 -10.72 -9.38 -11.55
N LYS A 101 -11.51 -9.60 -10.50
CA LYS A 101 -11.26 -9.02 -9.17
C LYS A 101 -10.03 -9.62 -8.47
N GLN A 102 -9.59 -10.78 -8.90
CA GLN A 102 -8.41 -11.44 -8.32
C GLN A 102 -7.09 -10.91 -8.89
N SER A 103 -7.11 -10.14 -9.97
CA SER A 103 -5.91 -9.45 -10.48
C SER A 103 -5.59 -8.18 -9.70
N MET A 104 -6.56 -7.61 -8.98
CA MET A 104 -6.40 -6.39 -8.21
C MET A 104 -6.00 -6.71 -6.78
N VAL A 105 -4.98 -6.04 -6.30
CA VAL A 105 -4.52 -6.14 -4.92
C VAL A 105 -4.77 -4.82 -4.20
N TYR A 106 -5.35 -4.88 -3.02
CA TYR A 106 -5.42 -3.74 -2.13
C TYR A 106 -4.28 -3.79 -1.13
N VAL A 107 -3.70 -2.63 -0.88
CA VAL A 107 -2.68 -2.42 0.14
C VAL A 107 -3.18 -1.36 1.11
N THR A 108 -3.00 -1.62 2.38
CA THR A 108 -3.27 -0.63 3.43
C THR A 108 -1.94 -0.20 4.03
N VAL A 109 -1.65 1.09 3.96
CA VAL A 109 -0.51 1.68 4.66
C VAL A 109 -0.97 2.14 6.03
N GLU A 110 -0.29 1.68 7.07
CA GLU A 110 -0.46 2.13 8.44
C GLU A 110 0.46 3.31 8.70
N LEU A 111 -0.11 4.38 9.21
CA LEU A 111 0.53 5.67 9.40
C LEU A 111 0.26 6.18 10.82
N GLU A 112 1.21 6.92 11.39
CA GLU A 112 1.02 7.67 12.64
C GLU A 112 0.84 9.14 12.34
N ASN A 113 -0.19 9.74 12.96
CA ASN A 113 -0.50 11.15 12.85
C ASN A 113 0.34 11.98 13.85
N ASN A 114 1.33 12.69 13.38
CA ASN A 114 2.14 13.60 14.20
C ASN A 114 1.74 15.07 14.06
N MET A 115 0.79 15.39 13.17
CA MET A 115 0.38 16.75 12.85
C MET A 115 -0.56 17.36 13.90
N GLY A 116 -1.76 16.84 13.97
CA GLY A 116 -2.87 17.33 14.79
C GLY A 116 -4.13 16.55 14.45
N ASP A 117 -5.23 16.84 15.15
CA ASP A 117 -6.49 16.16 14.94
C ASP A 117 -7.07 16.46 13.56
N PHE A 118 -7.47 15.43 12.83
CA PHE A 118 -8.19 15.58 11.56
C PHE A 118 -9.32 14.55 11.42
N TYR A 119 -10.23 14.79 10.47
CA TYR A 119 -11.32 13.86 10.17
C TYR A 119 -11.00 13.02 8.95
N GLY A 120 -11.06 11.71 9.13
CA GLY A 120 -11.00 10.71 8.07
C GLY A 120 -12.39 10.29 7.59
N ALA A 121 -12.47 9.15 6.90
CA ALA A 121 -13.70 8.61 6.33
C ALA A 121 -14.73 8.21 7.39
N GLU A 122 -14.28 7.79 8.58
CA GLU A 122 -15.13 7.21 9.63
C GLU A 122 -15.04 7.95 10.96
N GLY A 123 -14.48 9.15 10.97
CA GLY A 123 -14.46 10.00 12.16
C GLY A 123 -13.12 10.66 12.42
N LEU A 124 -12.97 11.11 13.65
CA LEU A 124 -11.79 11.83 14.14
C LEU A 124 -10.57 10.89 14.24
N ILE A 125 -9.45 11.40 13.79
CA ILE A 125 -8.12 10.78 13.93
C ILE A 125 -7.27 11.73 14.77
N PRO A 126 -7.10 11.45 16.07
CA PRO A 126 -6.33 12.32 16.95
C PRO A 126 -4.84 12.34 16.63
N LYS A 127 -4.17 13.40 17.07
CA LYS A 127 -2.70 13.43 17.08
C LYS A 127 -2.14 12.27 17.91
N GLY A 128 -1.09 11.63 17.41
CA GLY A 128 -0.44 10.48 18.05
C GLY A 128 -1.15 9.14 17.82
N SER A 129 -2.30 9.14 17.12
CA SER A 129 -2.99 7.89 16.77
C SER A 129 -2.55 7.34 15.43
N ARG A 130 -2.75 6.03 15.25
CA ARG A 130 -2.59 5.38 13.95
C ARG A 130 -3.80 5.59 13.09
N PHE A 131 -3.55 5.66 11.78
CA PHE A 131 -4.59 5.70 10.77
C PHE A 131 -4.15 4.94 9.53
N TYR A 132 -5.09 4.66 8.65
CA TYR A 132 -4.90 3.73 7.56
C TYR A 132 -5.37 4.35 6.25
N LEU A 133 -4.52 4.27 5.22
CA LEU A 133 -4.87 4.67 3.86
C LEU A 133 -4.76 3.46 2.93
N VAL A 134 -5.75 3.32 2.06
CA VAL A 134 -5.82 2.21 1.12
C VAL A 134 -5.36 2.67 -0.26
N GLY A 135 -4.52 1.86 -0.89
CA GLY A 135 -4.14 1.93 -2.30
C GLY A 135 -4.59 0.68 -3.04
N GLN A 136 -4.93 0.83 -4.30
CA GLN A 136 -5.23 -0.28 -5.20
C GLN A 136 -4.08 -0.49 -6.16
N LEU A 137 -3.55 -1.70 -6.22
CA LEU A 137 -2.54 -2.12 -7.17
C LEU A 137 -3.25 -2.76 -8.37
N ASP A 138 -3.24 -2.07 -9.51
CA ASP A 138 -3.83 -2.57 -10.76
C ASP A 138 -2.74 -2.69 -11.82
N PRO A 139 -2.39 -3.91 -12.26
CA PRO A 139 -1.37 -4.11 -13.29
C PRO A 139 -1.79 -3.59 -14.67
N ASN A 140 -3.04 -3.23 -14.85
CA ASN A 140 -3.59 -2.68 -16.08
C ASN A 140 -3.84 -1.16 -16.00
N ALA A 141 -3.50 -0.53 -14.88
CA ALA A 141 -3.60 0.92 -14.76
C ALA A 141 -2.70 1.62 -15.80
N SER A 142 -3.10 2.80 -16.24
CA SER A 142 -2.31 3.61 -17.18
C SER A 142 -0.97 4.08 -16.62
N THR A 143 -0.84 4.09 -15.30
CA THR A 143 0.39 4.42 -14.56
C THR A 143 1.31 3.21 -14.36
N ALA A 144 0.85 1.99 -14.70
CA ALA A 144 1.66 0.78 -14.55
C ALA A 144 2.70 0.67 -15.66
N THR A 145 3.97 0.57 -15.28
CA THR A 145 5.11 0.44 -16.20
C THR A 145 5.65 -0.99 -16.18
N LYS A 146 5.48 -1.71 -17.28
CA LYS A 146 5.92 -3.11 -17.44
C LYS A 146 7.27 -3.18 -18.16
N PRO A 147 8.16 -4.13 -17.75
CA PRO A 147 9.38 -4.39 -18.50
C PRO A 147 9.07 -4.84 -19.93
N SER A 148 9.92 -4.43 -20.87
CA SER A 148 9.75 -4.81 -22.28
C SER A 148 9.94 -6.32 -22.46
N GLY A 149 8.97 -6.97 -23.10
CA GLY A 149 9.01 -8.40 -23.42
C GLY A 149 8.53 -9.34 -22.33
N ASP A 150 8.19 -8.84 -21.13
CA ASP A 150 7.65 -9.67 -20.06
C ASP A 150 6.12 -9.56 -20.01
N PRO A 151 5.40 -10.70 -20.08
CA PRO A 151 3.94 -10.72 -20.02
C PRO A 151 3.44 -10.56 -18.60
N ILE A 152 3.59 -9.37 -18.02
CA ILE A 152 3.08 -9.05 -16.69
C ILE A 152 1.56 -8.87 -16.75
N ASP A 153 0.84 -9.80 -16.16
CA ASP A 153 -0.64 -9.85 -16.11
C ASP A 153 -1.22 -9.71 -14.70
N ARG A 154 -0.35 -9.67 -13.67
CA ARG A 154 -0.71 -9.63 -12.26
C ARG A 154 0.25 -8.77 -11.45
N VAL A 155 -0.12 -8.45 -10.23
CA VAL A 155 0.65 -7.53 -9.36
C VAL A 155 1.94 -8.17 -8.88
N PHE A 156 1.89 -9.40 -8.38
CA PHE A 156 3.07 -10.09 -7.84
C PHE A 156 3.46 -11.23 -8.76
N VAL A 157 4.64 -11.13 -9.33
CA VAL A 157 5.20 -12.10 -10.28
C VAL A 157 6.46 -12.67 -9.68
N LYS A 158 6.58 -14.01 -9.69
CA LYS A 158 7.79 -14.70 -9.26
C LYS A 158 9.02 -14.15 -10.00
N ASP A 159 10.13 -14.09 -9.30
CA ASP A 159 11.42 -13.58 -9.80
C ASP A 159 11.41 -12.10 -10.23
N HIS A 160 10.39 -11.35 -9.76
CA HIS A 160 10.31 -9.92 -9.96
C HIS A 160 10.14 -9.18 -8.64
N THR A 161 10.69 -7.98 -8.57
CA THR A 161 10.34 -7.01 -7.53
C THR A 161 9.25 -6.10 -8.06
N THR A 162 8.08 -6.16 -7.45
CA THR A 162 7.02 -5.17 -7.68
C THR A 162 7.39 -3.90 -6.93
N VAL A 163 7.49 -2.79 -7.62
CA VAL A 163 7.74 -1.46 -7.04
C VAL A 163 6.45 -0.68 -7.06
N ALA A 164 5.98 -0.25 -5.90
CA ALA A 164 4.77 0.54 -5.75
C ALA A 164 5.10 1.87 -5.06
N ASN A 165 4.94 2.96 -5.79
CA ASN A 165 5.07 4.31 -5.27
C ASN A 165 3.68 4.84 -4.94
N PHE A 166 3.42 5.07 -3.66
CA PHE A 166 2.16 5.61 -3.17
C PHE A 166 2.28 7.11 -2.94
N THR A 167 1.28 7.85 -3.37
CA THR A 167 1.14 9.27 -3.06
C THR A 167 -0.13 9.49 -2.25
N ILE A 168 0.01 10.06 -1.06
CA ILE A 168 -1.13 10.45 -0.24
C ILE A 168 -1.79 11.67 -0.88
N THR A 169 -3.04 11.51 -1.32
CA THR A 169 -3.79 12.58 -1.98
C THR A 169 -4.93 13.11 -1.12
N SER A 170 -5.42 12.31 -0.16
CA SER A 170 -6.58 12.68 0.64
C SER A 170 -6.58 12.02 2.00
N LEU A 171 -6.45 12.82 3.05
CA LEU A 171 -6.61 12.37 4.44
C LEU A 171 -8.09 12.18 4.83
N LYS A 172 -9.04 12.82 4.13
CA LYS A 172 -10.49 12.61 4.36
C LYS A 172 -10.94 11.19 4.06
N LYS A 173 -10.13 10.39 3.37
CA LYS A 173 -10.38 8.97 3.09
C LYS A 173 -9.68 8.02 4.06
N ALA A 174 -8.99 8.55 5.06
CA ALA A 174 -8.30 7.75 6.06
C ALA A 174 -9.27 7.02 6.98
N TYR A 175 -8.93 5.80 7.31
CA TYR A 175 -9.64 4.98 8.29
C TYR A 175 -8.95 5.10 9.66
N ASN A 176 -9.73 5.08 10.73
CA ASN A 176 -9.22 5.05 12.11
C ASN A 176 -9.01 3.63 12.65
N HIS A 177 -9.27 2.62 11.85
CA HIS A 177 -9.03 1.21 12.10
C HIS A 177 -8.60 0.50 10.81
N ILE A 178 -8.12 -0.73 10.88
CA ILE A 178 -7.76 -1.53 9.71
C ILE A 178 -9.03 -1.85 8.90
N PRO A 179 -9.15 -1.36 7.66
CA PRO A 179 -10.33 -1.59 6.85
C PRO A 179 -10.40 -3.04 6.36
N ASP A 180 -11.61 -3.56 6.19
CA ASP A 180 -11.79 -4.85 5.52
C ASP A 180 -11.62 -4.70 4.01
N LEU A 181 -10.48 -5.14 3.49
CA LEU A 181 -10.11 -5.03 2.08
C LEU A 181 -10.96 -5.91 1.15
N ARG A 182 -11.84 -6.75 1.71
CA ARG A 182 -12.74 -7.63 0.94
C ARG A 182 -14.07 -6.96 0.59
N THR A 183 -14.34 -5.79 1.15
CA THR A 183 -15.60 -5.09 0.88
C THR A 183 -15.58 -4.40 -0.48
N SER A 184 -16.74 -4.29 -1.10
CA SER A 184 -16.91 -3.57 -2.38
C SER A 184 -16.88 -2.04 -2.26
N LYS A 185 -16.80 -1.51 -1.03
CA LYS A 185 -16.87 -0.07 -0.74
C LYS A 185 -15.62 0.40 0.01
N ILE A 186 -14.48 0.31 -0.65
CA ILE A 186 -13.22 0.79 -0.10
C ILE A 186 -12.96 2.23 -0.55
N ASN A 187 -12.63 3.09 0.40
CA ASN A 187 -12.17 4.45 0.12
C ASN A 187 -10.67 4.43 -0.21
N VAL A 188 -10.32 4.59 -1.47
CA VAL A 188 -8.92 4.67 -1.92
C VAL A 188 -8.42 6.09 -1.69
N GLY A 189 -7.45 6.25 -0.78
CA GLY A 189 -6.84 7.53 -0.39
C GLY A 189 -5.41 7.71 -0.91
N LEU A 190 -4.87 6.70 -1.58
CA LEU A 190 -3.54 6.70 -2.18
C LEU A 190 -3.63 6.62 -3.71
N ALA A 191 -2.91 7.48 -4.41
CA ALA A 191 -2.59 7.27 -5.82
C ALA A 191 -1.39 6.31 -5.90
N VAL A 192 -1.36 5.44 -6.90
CA VAL A 192 -0.33 4.40 -7.03
C VAL A 192 0.29 4.42 -8.41
N ASP A 193 1.62 4.51 -8.45
CA ASP A 193 2.42 4.23 -9.63
C ASP A 193 3.10 2.87 -9.44
N LEU A 194 2.82 1.95 -10.36
CA LEU A 194 3.27 0.56 -10.26
C LEU A 194 4.31 0.25 -11.33
N SER A 195 5.38 -0.44 -10.96
CA SER A 195 6.39 -0.94 -11.88
C SER A 195 7.01 -2.25 -11.41
N TRP A 196 7.70 -2.95 -12.31
CA TRP A 196 8.36 -4.22 -12.01
C TRP A 196 9.83 -4.18 -12.40
N GLN A 197 10.66 -4.76 -11.57
CA GLN A 197 12.08 -4.96 -11.83
C GLN A 197 12.36 -6.46 -11.84
N LYS A 198 13.12 -6.92 -12.82
CA LYS A 198 13.59 -8.31 -12.86
C LYS A 198 14.48 -8.60 -11.67
N GLY A 199 14.27 -9.74 -11.02
CA GLY A 199 15.15 -10.24 -9.98
C GLY A 199 16.53 -10.58 -10.54
N ILE A 200 17.53 -10.68 -9.68
CA ILE A 200 18.89 -11.11 -10.05
C ILE A 200 18.84 -12.61 -10.35
N THR A 201 19.12 -13.00 -11.59
CA THR A 201 19.33 -14.40 -11.95
C THR A 201 20.76 -14.76 -11.57
N PHE A 202 20.93 -15.69 -10.65
CA PHE A 202 22.24 -16.29 -10.38
C PHE A 202 22.40 -17.50 -11.30
N ASP A 203 23.29 -17.43 -12.26
CA ASP A 203 23.76 -18.62 -12.99
C ASP A 203 24.69 -19.38 -12.04
N VAL A 204 24.17 -20.45 -11.47
CA VAL A 204 25.01 -21.40 -10.71
C VAL A 204 25.53 -22.44 -11.69
N GLU A 205 26.81 -22.33 -12.09
CA GLU A 205 27.48 -23.43 -12.71
C GLU A 205 27.75 -24.50 -11.64
N LEU A 206 27.19 -25.69 -11.83
CA LEU A 206 27.43 -26.87 -10.98
C LEU A 206 28.66 -27.65 -11.51
#